data_37cc475c5a8b83fa6b035afa0e547c04
#
_entry.id   37cc475c5a8b83fa6b035afa0e547c04
#
_cell.length_a   1.000
_cell.length_b   1.000
_cell.length_c   1.000
_cell.angle_alpha   90.00
_cell.angle_beta   90.00
_cell.angle_gamma   90.00
#
_symmetry.space_group_name_H-M   'P 1'
#
loop_
_entity.id
_entity.type
_entity.pdbx_description
1 polymer ?
#
loop_
_entity_poly.entity_id
_entity_poly.type
_entity_poly.pdbx_seq_one_letter_code
_entity_poly.pdbx_strand_id
1 'polypeptide(L)'
;VQLNKGHKHTDDFITKKYILPMLRDPAKLQELIEEHRANPVGKAATRNHGVVQHSQDLQTVLDKLRRASKEGGFVSICLKLHEDYRIGITTGVRGEPVQILEESYSSEEACEHAIFLKRIKRLLNEYSGD
;
A
#
# COMPACT_ATOMS: atom_id res chain seq x y z
N VAL A 1 9.16 -25.10 4.82
CA VAL A 1 9.95 -24.60 3.71
C VAL A 1 9.22 -24.82 2.40
N GLN A 2 8.72 -25.98 2.16
CA GLN A 2 7.94 -26.29 0.94
C GLN A 2 6.67 -25.43 0.86
N LEU A 3 6.03 -25.23 2.00
CA LEU A 3 4.82 -24.41 2.07
C LEU A 3 5.07 -22.98 1.66
N ASN A 4 6.20 -22.42 2.08
CA ASN A 4 6.54 -21.04 1.75
C ASN A 4 6.76 -20.86 0.24
N LYS A 5 7.37 -21.84 -0.41
CA LYS A 5 7.55 -21.79 -1.85
C LYS A 5 6.22 -21.81 -2.57
N GLY A 6 5.28 -22.63 -2.11
CA GLY A 6 3.96 -22.73 -2.70
C GLY A 6 3.20 -21.43 -2.61
N HIS A 7 3.19 -20.82 -1.44
CA HIS A 7 2.51 -19.53 -1.23
C HIS A 7 3.12 -18.42 -2.08
N LYS A 8 4.44 -18.34 -2.10
CA LYS A 8 5.13 -17.33 -2.88
C LYS A 8 4.84 -17.48 -4.37
N HIS A 9 4.86 -18.69 -4.85
CA HIS A 9 4.60 -18.97 -6.26
C HIS A 9 3.18 -18.57 -6.65
N THR A 10 2.21 -18.88 -5.82
CA THR A 10 0.82 -18.52 -6.06
C THR A 10 0.63 -17.01 -6.04
N ASP A 11 1.26 -16.34 -5.09
CA ASP A 11 1.18 -14.88 -4.97
C ASP A 11 1.81 -14.21 -6.19
N ASP A 12 2.96 -14.70 -6.67
CA ASP A 12 3.59 -14.18 -7.87
C ASP A 12 2.71 -14.35 -9.10
N PHE A 13 2.07 -15.51 -9.23
CA PHE A 13 1.16 -15.79 -10.34
C PHE A 13 0.00 -14.80 -10.36
N ILE A 14 -0.65 -14.59 -9.21
CA ILE A 14 -1.76 -13.65 -9.08
C ILE A 14 -1.30 -12.24 -9.39
N THR A 15 -0.13 -11.86 -8.88
CA THR A 15 0.42 -10.53 -9.11
C THR A 15 0.64 -10.29 -10.59
N LYS A 16 1.27 -11.22 -11.29
CA LYS A 16 1.58 -11.05 -12.72
C LYS A 16 0.34 -11.08 -13.58
N LYS A 17 -0.65 -11.89 -13.22
CA LYS A 17 -1.84 -12.05 -14.05
C LYS A 17 -2.89 -10.98 -13.84
N TYR A 18 -3.12 -10.56 -12.59
CA TYR A 18 -4.23 -9.68 -12.24
C TYR A 18 -3.82 -8.31 -11.79
N ILE A 19 -2.72 -8.18 -11.08
CA ILE A 19 -2.33 -6.91 -10.47
C ILE A 19 -1.47 -6.06 -11.39
N LEU A 20 -0.39 -6.63 -11.92
CA LEU A 20 0.51 -5.87 -12.79
C LEU A 20 -0.15 -5.30 -14.03
N PRO A 21 -1.07 -6.02 -14.71
CA PRO A 21 -1.75 -5.43 -15.86
C PRO A 21 -2.52 -4.15 -15.52
N MET A 22 -3.13 -4.09 -14.34
CA MET A 22 -3.83 -2.88 -13.90
C MET A 22 -2.84 -1.75 -13.61
N LEU A 23 -1.73 -2.06 -12.95
CA LEU A 23 -0.76 -1.03 -12.58
C LEU A 23 0.06 -0.53 -13.77
N ARG A 24 0.22 -1.35 -14.79
CA ARG A 24 0.96 -0.97 -15.99
C ARG A 24 0.12 -0.23 -17.03
N ASP A 25 -1.19 -0.22 -16.86
CA ASP A 25 -2.10 0.56 -17.71
C ASP A 25 -2.20 1.96 -17.11
N PRO A 26 -1.71 3.00 -17.80
CA PRO A 26 -1.71 4.35 -17.22
C PRO A 26 -3.10 4.85 -16.83
N ALA A 27 -4.12 4.55 -17.61
CA ALA A 27 -5.48 4.99 -17.31
C ALA A 27 -6.02 4.28 -16.06
N LYS A 28 -5.81 2.98 -15.97
CA LYS A 28 -6.28 2.21 -14.82
C LYS A 28 -5.52 2.58 -13.56
N LEU A 29 -4.21 2.76 -13.67
CA LEU A 29 -3.40 3.17 -12.53
C LEU A 29 -3.87 4.53 -11.99
N GLN A 30 -4.13 5.48 -12.89
CA GLN A 30 -4.61 6.79 -12.48
C GLN A 30 -5.96 6.69 -11.76
N GLU A 31 -6.86 5.85 -12.27
CA GLU A 31 -8.15 5.60 -11.64
C GLU A 31 -7.98 5.08 -10.21
N LEU A 32 -7.08 4.11 -10.02
CA LEU A 32 -6.83 3.54 -8.70
C LEU A 32 -6.22 4.58 -7.75
N ILE A 33 -5.30 5.40 -8.25
CA ILE A 33 -4.66 6.44 -7.45
C ILE A 33 -5.70 7.47 -6.99
N GLU A 34 -6.58 7.90 -7.89
CA GLU A 34 -7.61 8.87 -7.54
C GLU A 34 -8.61 8.30 -6.53
N GLU A 35 -8.99 7.05 -6.70
CA GLU A 35 -9.88 6.39 -5.76
C GLU A 35 -9.25 6.31 -4.36
N HIS A 36 -7.98 5.95 -4.29
CA HIS A 36 -7.28 5.87 -3.02
C HIS A 36 -7.11 7.25 -2.39
N ARG A 37 -6.83 8.26 -3.20
CA ARG A 37 -6.69 9.63 -2.70
C ARG A 37 -7.98 10.12 -2.03
N ALA A 38 -9.12 9.76 -2.61
CA ALA A 38 -10.42 10.17 -2.06
C ALA A 38 -10.74 9.47 -0.75
N ASN A 39 -10.23 8.26 -0.54
CA ASN A 39 -10.51 7.50 0.68
C ASN A 39 -9.35 6.57 1.05
N PRO A 40 -8.22 7.14 1.50
CA PRO A 40 -7.00 6.34 1.73
C PRO A 40 -7.15 5.25 2.76
N VAL A 41 -7.95 5.45 3.78
CA VAL A 41 -8.09 4.48 4.87
C VAL A 41 -9.30 3.57 4.73
N GLY A 42 -10.06 3.72 3.65
CA GLY A 42 -11.19 2.84 3.36
C GLY A 42 -12.37 3.03 4.29
N LYS A 43 -12.59 4.24 4.77
CA LYS A 43 -13.71 4.53 5.68
C LYS A 43 -15.03 4.47 4.92
N ALA A 44 -15.99 3.73 5.47
CA ALA A 44 -17.34 3.76 4.97
C ALA A 44 -18.03 5.05 5.41
N ALA A 45 -18.95 5.55 4.60
CA ALA A 45 -19.76 6.69 5.02
C ALA A 45 -20.62 6.26 6.22
N THR A 46 -20.60 7.09 7.26
CA THR A 46 -21.20 6.70 8.54
C THR A 46 -22.70 6.46 8.48
N ARG A 47 -23.38 7.10 7.53
CA ARG A 47 -24.85 7.02 7.46
C ARG A 47 -25.38 6.24 6.28
N ASN A 48 -24.52 5.83 5.40
CA ASN A 48 -24.94 5.10 4.21
C ASN A 48 -24.53 3.66 4.34
N HIS A 49 -25.48 2.84 4.66
CA HIS A 49 -25.24 1.40 4.81
C HIS A 49 -24.79 0.83 3.47
N GLY A 50 -23.75 0.06 3.52
CA GLY A 50 -23.26 -0.60 2.33
C GLY A 50 -22.46 0.28 1.37
N VAL A 51 -22.10 1.48 1.79
CA VAL A 51 -21.20 2.29 0.97
C VAL A 51 -19.85 1.60 0.92
N VAL A 52 -19.34 1.45 -0.28
CA VAL A 52 -18.10 0.74 -0.51
C VAL A 52 -16.93 1.62 -0.13
N GLN A 53 -16.03 1.06 0.66
CA GLN A 53 -14.80 1.74 1.01
C GLN A 53 -13.87 1.83 -0.20
N HIS A 54 -13.67 0.70 -0.87
CA HIS A 54 -12.80 0.62 -2.04
C HIS A 54 -13.43 -0.31 -3.09
N SER A 55 -13.11 -0.07 -4.36
CA SER A 55 -13.51 -0.98 -5.42
C SER A 55 -12.81 -2.32 -5.26
N GLN A 56 -13.33 -3.35 -5.93
CA GLN A 56 -12.72 -4.67 -5.91
C GLN A 56 -11.29 -4.62 -6.46
N ASP A 57 -11.07 -3.85 -7.50
CA ASP A 57 -9.74 -3.72 -8.10
C ASP A 57 -8.75 -3.08 -7.12
N LEU A 58 -9.15 -1.98 -6.49
CA LEU A 58 -8.29 -1.33 -5.51
C LEU A 58 -8.04 -2.23 -4.31
N GLN A 59 -9.07 -2.93 -3.86
CA GLN A 59 -8.93 -3.86 -2.73
C GLN A 59 -7.93 -4.96 -3.05
N THR A 60 -7.96 -5.49 -4.27
CA THR A 60 -7.03 -6.52 -4.71
C THR A 60 -5.58 -6.01 -4.65
N VAL A 61 -5.36 -4.77 -5.13
CA VAL A 61 -4.04 -4.16 -5.09
C VAL A 61 -3.60 -3.94 -3.63
N LEU A 62 -4.48 -3.41 -2.79
CA LEU A 62 -4.15 -3.16 -1.39
C LEU A 62 -3.81 -4.44 -0.64
N ASP A 63 -4.52 -5.52 -0.91
CA ASP A 63 -4.24 -6.81 -0.27
C ASP A 63 -2.84 -7.30 -0.63
N LYS A 64 -2.44 -7.13 -1.90
CA LYS A 64 -1.07 -7.48 -2.31
C LYS A 64 -0.04 -6.63 -1.58
N LEU A 65 -0.27 -5.33 -1.50
CA LEU A 65 0.67 -4.43 -0.84
C LEU A 65 0.82 -4.74 0.65
N ARG A 66 -0.26 -5.17 1.30
CA ARG A 66 -0.23 -5.55 2.71
C ARG A 66 0.54 -6.83 2.97
N ARG A 67 0.65 -7.69 1.97
CA ARG A 67 1.41 -8.94 2.08
C ARG A 67 2.90 -8.78 1.83
N ALA A 68 3.34 -7.56 1.53
CA ALA A 68 4.75 -7.30 1.26
C ALA A 68 5.62 -7.60 2.47
N SER A 69 6.91 -7.82 2.23
CA SER A 69 7.86 -8.10 3.28
C SER A 69 7.87 -7.00 4.34
N LYS A 70 8.01 -7.39 5.60
CA LYS A 70 8.11 -6.44 6.70
C LYS A 70 9.44 -5.69 6.69
N GLU A 71 10.48 -6.31 6.14
CA GLU A 71 11.77 -5.65 6.01
C GLU A 71 11.66 -4.54 4.95
N GLY A 72 12.01 -3.33 5.35
CA GLY A 72 11.87 -2.18 4.47
C GLY A 72 10.44 -1.76 4.20
N GLY A 73 9.49 -2.26 4.98
CA GLY A 73 8.08 -1.88 4.84
C GLY A 73 7.82 -0.45 5.28
N PHE A 74 6.78 0.15 4.71
CA PHE A 74 6.41 1.52 5.04
C PHE A 74 5.30 1.54 6.08
N VAL A 75 5.44 2.42 7.08
CA VAL A 75 4.43 2.59 8.12
C VAL A 75 4.18 4.08 8.35
N SER A 76 2.99 4.40 8.82
CA SER A 76 2.64 5.77 9.17
C SER A 76 3.00 6.01 10.64
N ILE A 77 3.70 7.11 10.91
CA ILE A 77 4.12 7.47 12.26
C ILE A 77 3.53 8.83 12.60
N CYS A 78 2.80 8.89 13.71
CA CYS A 78 2.24 10.14 14.20
C CYS A 78 3.24 10.78 15.17
N LEU A 79 3.89 11.85 14.76
CA LEU A 79 4.77 12.62 15.65
C LEU A 79 3.99 13.64 16.45
N LYS A 80 2.97 14.25 15.84
CA LYS A 80 2.10 15.19 16.53
C LYS A 80 0.70 15.05 15.97
N LEU A 81 -0.22 14.67 16.82
CA LEU A 81 -1.60 14.37 16.42
C LEU A 81 -2.22 15.55 15.64
N HIS A 82 -2.79 15.25 14.49
CA HIS A 82 -3.42 16.18 13.55
C HIS A 82 -2.49 17.22 12.93
N GLU A 83 -1.18 17.11 13.16
CA GLU A 83 -0.25 18.11 12.64
C GLU A 83 0.95 17.52 11.91
N ASP A 84 1.54 16.44 12.42
CA ASP A 84 2.78 15.91 11.85
C ASP A 84 2.76 14.40 11.80
N TYR A 85 2.64 13.87 10.57
CA TYR A 85 2.70 12.44 10.30
C TYR A 85 3.85 12.19 9.36
N ARG A 86 4.60 11.13 9.60
CA ARG A 86 5.76 10.79 8.82
C ARG A 86 5.71 9.35 8.35
N ILE A 87 6.44 9.06 7.30
CA ILE A 87 6.59 7.69 6.81
C ILE A 87 7.82 7.10 7.48
N GLY A 88 7.67 5.92 8.07
CA GLY A 88 8.80 5.19 8.63
C GLY A 88 9.09 3.95 7.78
N ILE A 89 10.34 3.56 7.77
CA ILE A 89 10.78 2.34 7.10
C ILE A 89 11.21 1.35 8.16
N THR A 90 10.58 0.17 8.18
CA THR A 90 10.86 -0.85 9.17
C THR A 90 12.02 -1.73 8.74
N THR A 91 12.76 -2.27 9.71
CA THR A 91 13.81 -3.24 9.42
C THR A 91 13.26 -4.67 9.32
N GLY A 92 12.04 -4.88 9.81
CA GLY A 92 11.47 -6.21 9.94
C GLY A 92 11.95 -6.95 11.15
N VAL A 93 12.84 -6.37 11.94
CA VAL A 93 13.37 -6.98 13.17
C VAL A 93 12.73 -6.31 14.38
N ARG A 94 12.10 -7.14 15.20
CA ARG A 94 11.41 -6.65 16.39
C ARG A 94 12.39 -5.95 17.34
N GLY A 95 12.04 -4.76 17.78
CA GLY A 95 12.85 -4.00 18.72
C GLY A 95 13.83 -3.04 18.07
N GLU A 96 14.05 -3.14 16.76
CA GLU A 96 14.92 -2.19 16.09
C GLU A 96 14.14 -0.91 15.74
N PRO A 97 14.80 0.25 15.79
CA PRO A 97 14.13 1.51 15.50
C PRO A 97 13.75 1.61 14.03
N VAL A 98 12.67 2.34 13.80
CA VAL A 98 12.16 2.63 12.45
C VAL A 98 12.89 3.87 11.94
N GLN A 99 13.31 3.83 10.67
CA GLN A 99 13.89 5.01 10.03
C GLN A 99 12.76 5.96 9.65
N ILE A 100 12.78 7.18 10.16
CA ILE A 100 11.73 8.17 9.88
C ILE A 100 12.19 9.07 8.75
N LEU A 101 11.35 9.19 7.70
CA LEU A 101 11.67 10.05 6.57
C LEU A 101 11.37 11.52 6.90
N GLU A 102 12.01 12.43 6.17
CA GLU A 102 11.88 13.86 6.42
C GLU A 102 10.54 14.46 6.01
N GLU A 103 9.86 13.86 5.04
CA GLU A 103 8.59 14.38 4.55
C GLU A 103 7.53 14.35 5.64
N SER A 104 6.86 15.49 5.83
CA SER A 104 5.82 15.65 6.83
C SER A 104 4.46 15.78 6.18
N TYR A 105 3.47 15.13 6.74
CA TYR A 105 2.09 15.19 6.25
C TYR A 105 1.19 15.71 7.37
N SER A 106 0.21 16.51 7.02
CA SER A 106 -0.66 17.15 8.00
C SER A 106 -1.79 16.26 8.49
N SER A 107 -2.00 15.11 7.85
CA SER A 107 -3.03 14.16 8.25
C SER A 107 -2.57 12.74 8.03
N GLU A 108 -3.18 11.82 8.78
CA GLU A 108 -2.92 10.40 8.61
C GLU A 108 -3.32 9.95 7.20
N GLU A 109 -4.42 10.49 6.67
CA GLU A 109 -4.90 10.12 5.35
C GLU A 109 -3.91 10.51 4.27
N ALA A 110 -3.34 11.70 4.34
CA ALA A 110 -2.32 12.12 3.39
C ALA A 110 -1.08 11.23 3.47
N CYS A 111 -0.67 10.87 4.69
CA CYS A 111 0.47 9.99 4.90
C CYS A 111 0.21 8.59 4.33
N GLU A 112 -0.97 8.04 4.58
CA GLU A 112 -1.36 6.72 4.06
C GLU A 112 -1.39 6.71 2.53
N HIS A 113 -1.88 7.77 1.92
CA HIS A 113 -1.88 7.87 0.47
C HIS A 113 -0.45 7.91 -0.10
N ALA A 114 0.43 8.67 0.54
CA ALA A 114 1.83 8.72 0.13
C ALA A 114 2.50 7.35 0.26
N ILE A 115 2.18 6.61 1.32
CA ILE A 115 2.68 5.24 1.50
C ILE A 115 2.19 4.34 0.36
N PHE A 116 0.92 4.45 -0.01
CA PHE A 116 0.34 3.69 -1.11
C PHE A 116 1.12 3.93 -2.41
N LEU A 117 1.41 5.19 -2.73
CA LEU A 117 2.17 5.51 -3.93
C LEU A 117 3.58 4.92 -3.90
N LYS A 118 4.24 4.97 -2.75
CA LYS A 118 5.57 4.38 -2.59
C LYS A 118 5.54 2.86 -2.74
N ARG A 119 4.53 2.22 -2.20
CA ARG A 119 4.38 0.77 -2.32
C ARG A 119 4.13 0.33 -3.76
N ILE A 120 3.33 1.09 -4.51
CA ILE A 120 3.09 0.79 -5.93
C ILE A 120 4.38 0.91 -6.72
N LYS A 121 5.13 1.98 -6.51
CA LYS A 121 6.40 2.19 -7.19
C LYS A 121 7.38 1.06 -6.90
N ARG A 122 7.45 0.65 -5.64
CA ARG A 122 8.31 -0.44 -5.22
C ARG A 122 7.90 -1.76 -5.87
N LEU A 123 6.61 -2.04 -5.93
CA LEU A 123 6.11 -3.25 -6.56
C LEU A 123 6.45 -3.28 -8.05
N LEU A 124 6.24 -2.17 -8.76
CA LEU A 124 6.56 -2.09 -10.17
C LEU A 124 8.06 -2.28 -10.42
N ASN A 125 8.91 -1.72 -9.56
CA ASN A 125 10.35 -1.93 -9.66
C ASN A 125 10.74 -3.39 -9.42
N GLU A 126 10.08 -4.03 -8.50
CA GLU A 126 10.34 -5.43 -8.16
C GLU A 126 10.08 -6.37 -9.35
N TYR A 127 9.09 -6.03 -10.18
CA TYR A 127 8.72 -6.82 -11.34
C TYR A 127 9.16 -6.18 -12.66
N SER A 128 10.07 -5.22 -12.62
CA SER A 128 10.46 -4.46 -13.82
C SER A 128 11.16 -5.28 -14.90
N GLY A 129 11.70 -6.42 -14.54
CA GLY A 129 12.36 -7.31 -15.50
C GLY A 129 11.44 -8.32 -16.20
N ASP A 130 10.17 -8.30 -15.84
CA ASP A 130 9.20 -9.29 -16.36
C ASP A 130 8.40 -8.80 -17.54
#